data_fc5914f6afe1819b29bc0e7b0a8ed196
#
_entry.id   fc5914f6afe1819b29bc0e7b0a8ed196
#
_cell.length_a   1.000
_cell.length_b   1.000
_cell.length_c   1.000
_cell.angle_alpha   90.00
_cell.angle_beta   90.00
_cell.angle_gamma   90.00
#
_symmetry.space_group_name_H-M   'P 1'
#
loop_
_entity.id
_entity.type
_entity.pdbx_description
1 polymer ?
#
loop_
_entity_poly.entity_id
_entity_poly.type
_entity_poly.pdbx_seq_one_letter_code
_entity_poly.pdbx_strand_id
1 'polypeptide(L)'
;MSLNDPHIWWYVTRASALIAWALMTLSVVWGILLSTRILRRVDNPGWLQDLHRFLGGLSVIMVLLHMVTLMLDGWLHLSLVQVLVPFTSDFKPIAVALGIVAFYLLIAVRGSSMIMHRLPRTFWKGLHYVS
;
A
#
# COMPACT_ATOMS: atom_id res chain seq x y z
N MET A 1 -22.54 12.81 13.01
CA MET A 1 -21.15 13.11 12.67
C MET A 1 -21.20 14.10 11.52
N SER A 2 -20.90 15.36 11.75
CA SER A 2 -20.94 16.39 10.70
C SER A 2 -19.58 16.46 10.00
N LEU A 3 -19.57 16.77 8.70
CA LEU A 3 -18.32 16.95 7.94
C LEU A 3 -17.46 18.12 8.45
N ASN A 4 -18.00 18.93 9.34
CA ASN A 4 -17.33 20.06 9.99
C ASN A 4 -16.72 19.69 11.36
N ASP A 5 -16.75 18.41 11.76
CA ASP A 5 -16.08 17.97 12.99
C ASP A 5 -14.54 18.07 12.77
N PRO A 6 -13.81 18.83 13.61
CA PRO A 6 -12.36 18.98 13.46
C PRO A 6 -11.58 17.65 13.58
N HIS A 7 -12.20 16.61 14.14
CA HIS A 7 -11.58 15.29 14.30
C HIS A 7 -11.87 14.31 13.15
N ILE A 8 -12.68 14.69 12.16
CA ILE A 8 -13.07 13.74 11.09
C ILE A 8 -11.86 13.25 10.30
N TRP A 9 -10.94 14.14 9.96
CA TRP A 9 -9.73 13.78 9.20
C TRP A 9 -8.82 12.85 9.99
N TRP A 10 -8.71 13.03 11.29
CA TRP A 10 -7.97 12.12 12.17
C TRP A 10 -8.54 10.70 12.17
N TYR A 11 -9.88 10.55 12.23
CA TYR A 11 -10.53 9.23 12.15
C TYR A 11 -10.34 8.59 10.77
N VAL A 12 -10.52 9.35 9.68
CA VAL A 12 -10.36 8.86 8.32
C VAL A 12 -8.92 8.44 8.05
N THR A 13 -7.94 9.20 8.52
CA THR A 13 -6.52 8.87 8.43
C THR A 13 -6.19 7.55 9.11
N ARG A 14 -6.70 7.33 10.32
CA ARG A 14 -6.48 6.06 11.04
C ARG A 14 -7.20 4.89 10.40
N ALA A 15 -8.45 5.07 10.02
CA ALA A 15 -9.23 4.02 9.37
C ALA A 15 -8.59 3.59 8.04
N SER A 16 -8.20 4.55 7.20
CA SER A 16 -7.53 4.26 5.92
C SER A 16 -6.18 3.56 6.11
N ALA A 17 -5.39 3.94 7.13
CA ALA A 17 -4.13 3.27 7.46
C ALA A 17 -4.35 1.81 7.87
N LEU A 18 -5.31 1.54 8.76
CA LEU A 18 -5.61 0.19 9.22
C LEU A 18 -6.14 -0.70 8.09
N ILE A 19 -7.01 -0.16 7.25
CA ILE A 19 -7.54 -0.87 6.08
C ILE A 19 -6.40 -1.15 5.08
N ALA A 20 -5.56 -0.16 4.78
CA ALA A 20 -4.40 -0.34 3.91
C ALA A 20 -3.46 -1.43 4.44
N TRP A 21 -3.15 -1.41 5.74
CA TRP A 21 -2.32 -2.42 6.40
C TRP A 21 -2.93 -3.82 6.28
N ALA A 22 -4.23 -3.97 6.56
CA ALA A 22 -4.93 -5.25 6.45
C ALA A 22 -4.93 -5.78 5.01
N LEU A 23 -5.20 -4.92 4.02
CA LEU A 23 -5.20 -5.28 2.61
C LEU A 23 -3.81 -5.69 2.12
N MET A 24 -2.76 -4.98 2.52
CA MET A 24 -1.37 -5.34 2.19
C MET A 24 -1.01 -6.70 2.79
N THR A 25 -1.34 -6.92 4.07
CA THR A 25 -1.10 -8.22 4.75
C THR A 25 -1.84 -9.35 4.03
N LEU A 26 -3.12 -9.16 3.70
CA LEU A 26 -3.90 -10.14 2.95
C LEU A 26 -3.32 -10.40 1.56
N SER A 27 -2.87 -9.35 0.87
CA SER A 27 -2.24 -9.47 -0.45
C SER A 27 -0.95 -10.27 -0.40
N VAL A 28 -0.10 -10.03 0.62
CA VAL A 28 1.15 -10.79 0.82
C VAL A 28 0.86 -12.25 1.14
N VAL A 29 -0.03 -12.53 2.10
CA VAL A 29 -0.44 -13.91 2.45
C VAL A 29 -0.98 -14.63 1.23
N TRP A 30 -1.86 -13.97 0.47
CA TRP A 30 -2.43 -14.50 -0.76
C TRP A 30 -1.35 -14.79 -1.82
N GLY A 31 -0.39 -13.88 -1.99
CA GLY A 31 0.75 -14.07 -2.88
C GLY A 31 1.61 -15.28 -2.50
N ILE A 32 1.85 -15.51 -1.21
CA ILE A 32 2.55 -16.69 -0.70
C ILE A 32 1.76 -17.98 -1.04
N LEU A 33 0.45 -17.98 -0.80
CA LEU A 33 -0.40 -19.13 -1.14
C LEU A 33 -0.39 -19.44 -2.64
N LEU A 34 -0.35 -18.42 -3.49
CA LEU A 34 -0.20 -18.58 -4.94
C LEU A 34 1.15 -19.16 -5.32
N SER A 35 2.24 -18.69 -4.73
CA SER A 35 3.62 -19.11 -5.04
C SER A 35 3.87 -20.54 -4.60
N THR A 36 3.33 -20.96 -3.46
CA THR A 36 3.45 -22.31 -2.92
C THR A 36 2.56 -23.35 -3.63
N ARG A 37 1.69 -22.89 -4.53
CA ARG A 37 0.77 -23.75 -5.30
C ARG A 37 -0.25 -24.54 -4.44
N ILE A 38 -0.38 -24.24 -3.17
CA ILE A 38 -1.30 -24.92 -2.25
C ILE A 38 -2.75 -24.83 -2.76
N LEU A 39 -3.14 -23.66 -3.27
CA LEU A 39 -4.50 -23.40 -3.74
C LEU A 39 -4.80 -23.96 -5.14
N ARG A 40 -3.80 -24.36 -5.91
CA ARG A 40 -4.00 -24.91 -7.28
C ARG A 40 -4.82 -26.18 -7.33
N ARG A 41 -4.93 -26.90 -6.22
CA ARG A 41 -5.73 -28.12 -6.12
C ARG A 41 -7.21 -27.84 -5.85
N VAL A 42 -7.55 -26.62 -5.46
CA VAL A 42 -8.86 -26.28 -4.90
C VAL A 42 -9.68 -25.40 -5.84
N ASP A 43 -9.00 -24.54 -6.67
CA ASP A 43 -9.74 -23.55 -7.45
C ASP A 43 -9.02 -23.13 -8.76
N ASN A 44 -9.74 -22.33 -9.57
CA ASN A 44 -9.26 -21.82 -10.86
C ASN A 44 -8.07 -20.85 -10.66
N PRO A 45 -6.89 -21.12 -11.27
CA PRO A 45 -5.70 -20.27 -11.13
C PRO A 45 -5.90 -18.82 -11.59
N GLY A 46 -6.81 -18.57 -12.54
CA GLY A 46 -7.11 -17.22 -13.05
C GLY A 46 -7.73 -16.35 -11.96
N TRP A 47 -8.79 -16.82 -11.33
CA TRP A 47 -9.49 -16.08 -10.25
C TRP A 47 -8.57 -15.78 -9.05
N LEU A 48 -7.75 -16.74 -8.66
CA LEU A 48 -6.79 -16.58 -7.57
C LEU A 48 -5.80 -15.45 -7.85
N GLN A 49 -5.33 -15.32 -9.08
CA GLN A 49 -4.42 -14.27 -9.49
C GLN A 49 -5.10 -12.91 -9.61
N ASP A 50 -6.35 -12.89 -10.07
CA ASP A 50 -7.13 -11.66 -10.18
C ASP A 50 -7.46 -11.10 -8.80
N LEU A 51 -7.76 -11.95 -7.80
CA LEU A 51 -7.95 -11.52 -6.42
C LEU A 51 -6.67 -10.88 -5.85
N HIS A 52 -5.49 -11.48 -6.08
CA HIS A 52 -4.23 -10.87 -5.66
C HIS A 52 -4.01 -9.49 -6.30
N ARG A 53 -4.28 -9.35 -7.59
CA ARG A 53 -4.22 -8.07 -8.30
C ARG A 53 -5.19 -7.04 -7.74
N PHE A 54 -6.42 -7.47 -7.43
CA PHE A 54 -7.44 -6.62 -6.84
C PHE A 54 -7.03 -6.12 -5.46
N LEU A 55 -6.60 -7.01 -4.56
CA LEU A 55 -6.11 -6.64 -3.21
C LEU A 55 -4.95 -5.65 -3.28
N GLY A 56 -3.96 -5.89 -4.15
CA GLY A 56 -2.86 -4.97 -4.34
C GLY A 56 -3.29 -3.61 -4.90
N GLY A 57 -4.26 -3.58 -5.83
CA GLY A 57 -4.82 -2.32 -6.35
C GLY A 57 -5.56 -1.53 -5.29
N LEU A 58 -6.40 -2.20 -4.50
CA LEU A 58 -7.15 -1.58 -3.42
C LEU A 58 -6.24 -1.06 -2.31
N SER A 59 -5.13 -1.78 -2.01
CA SER A 59 -4.10 -1.30 -1.08
C SER A 59 -3.51 0.04 -1.50
N VAL A 60 -3.17 0.21 -2.79
CA VAL A 60 -2.66 1.49 -3.31
C VAL A 60 -3.67 2.61 -3.10
N ILE A 61 -4.95 2.38 -3.41
CA ILE A 61 -6.01 3.38 -3.22
C ILE A 61 -6.12 3.79 -1.75
N MET A 62 -6.09 2.84 -0.83
CA MET A 62 -6.20 3.12 0.61
C MET A 62 -4.97 3.83 1.17
N VAL A 63 -3.77 3.52 0.66
CA VAL A 63 -2.54 4.24 1.03
C VAL A 63 -2.59 5.68 0.51
N LEU A 64 -3.03 5.90 -0.73
CA LEU A 64 -3.19 7.25 -1.28
C LEU A 64 -4.23 8.06 -0.49
N LEU A 65 -5.36 7.45 -0.14
CA LEU A 65 -6.37 8.08 0.73
C LEU A 65 -5.75 8.45 2.09
N HIS A 66 -4.98 7.55 2.71
CA HIS A 66 -4.27 7.81 3.96
C HIS A 66 -3.32 9.01 3.84
N MET A 67 -2.53 9.08 2.76
CA MET A 67 -1.61 10.20 2.54
C MET A 67 -2.33 11.54 2.34
N VAL A 68 -3.43 11.54 1.59
CA VAL A 68 -4.25 12.75 1.38
C VAL A 68 -4.88 13.21 2.69
N THR A 69 -5.43 12.29 3.47
CA THR A 69 -6.07 12.65 4.75
C THR A 69 -5.07 13.12 5.80
N LEU A 70 -3.81 12.64 5.78
CA LEU A 70 -2.72 13.19 6.61
C LEU A 70 -2.43 14.65 6.30
N MET A 71 -2.55 15.07 5.04
CA MET A 71 -2.36 16.47 4.64
C MET A 71 -3.56 17.36 5.01
N LEU A 72 -4.77 16.77 5.05
CA LEU A 72 -6.01 17.46 5.41
C LEU A 72 -6.22 17.55 6.94
N ASP A 73 -5.44 16.76 7.70
CA ASP A 73 -5.51 16.77 9.16
C ASP A 73 -4.97 18.10 9.71
N GLY A 74 -5.85 18.89 10.30
CA GLY A 74 -5.54 20.21 10.87
C GLY A 74 -4.65 20.17 12.12
N TRP A 75 -4.36 19.00 12.68
CA TRP A 75 -3.47 18.85 13.84
C TRP A 75 -2.03 18.54 13.46
N LEU A 76 -1.83 17.66 12.47
CA LEU A 76 -0.50 17.25 12.02
C LEU A 76 0.14 18.25 11.04
N HIS A 77 -0.67 18.96 10.25
CA HIS A 77 -0.24 19.97 9.27
C HIS A 77 0.91 19.50 8.36
N LEU A 78 0.91 18.23 7.96
CA LEU A 78 1.97 17.68 7.12
C LEU A 78 1.91 18.27 5.70
N SER A 79 3.02 18.84 5.26
CA SER A 79 3.17 19.33 3.90
C SER A 79 3.38 18.19 2.89
N LEU A 80 3.14 18.47 1.61
CA LEU A 80 3.40 17.51 0.53
C LEU A 80 4.84 16.97 0.56
N VAL A 81 5.81 17.82 0.89
CA VAL A 81 7.22 17.42 0.99
C VAL A 81 7.42 16.43 2.14
N GLN A 82 6.80 16.67 3.30
CA GLN A 82 6.92 15.79 4.47
C GLN A 82 6.23 14.43 4.28
N VAL A 83 5.26 14.34 3.37
CA VAL A 83 4.56 13.09 3.03
C VAL A 83 5.26 12.31 1.91
N LEU A 84 6.09 12.96 1.09
CA LEU A 84 6.78 12.32 -0.05
C LEU A 84 8.29 12.14 0.15
N VAL A 85 8.94 12.98 0.97
CA VAL A 85 10.40 12.91 1.16
C VAL A 85 10.72 12.35 2.54
N PRO A 86 11.47 11.22 2.62
CA PRO A 86 11.84 10.63 3.91
C PRO A 86 12.66 11.60 4.77
N PHE A 87 12.47 11.54 6.08
CA PHE A 87 13.21 12.32 7.09
C PHE A 87 12.96 13.83 7.08
N THR A 88 11.98 14.34 6.36
CA THR A 88 11.62 15.77 6.35
C THR A 88 10.52 16.13 7.36
N SER A 89 9.86 15.12 7.94
CA SER A 89 8.78 15.33 8.91
C SER A 89 9.33 15.57 10.32
N ASP A 90 8.84 16.60 10.99
CA ASP A 90 9.12 16.84 12.42
C ASP A 90 8.34 15.87 13.33
N PHE A 91 7.24 15.32 12.82
CA PHE A 91 6.43 14.33 13.54
C PHE A 91 6.94 12.91 13.27
N LYS A 92 7.49 12.26 14.32
CA LYS A 92 7.98 10.87 14.28
C LYS A 92 8.78 10.57 13.00
N PRO A 93 9.91 11.23 12.74
CA PRO A 93 10.61 11.23 11.44
C PRO A 93 10.94 9.83 10.93
N ILE A 94 11.34 8.90 11.82
CA ILE A 94 11.67 7.52 11.43
C ILE A 94 10.42 6.76 10.97
N ALA A 95 9.31 6.87 11.71
CA ALA A 95 8.07 6.16 11.35
C ALA A 95 7.48 6.67 10.03
N VAL A 96 7.50 8.00 9.83
CA VAL A 96 7.04 8.61 8.58
C VAL A 96 7.95 8.22 7.42
N ALA A 97 9.27 8.26 7.61
CA ALA A 97 10.24 7.86 6.59
C ALA A 97 10.05 6.40 6.14
N LEU A 98 9.85 5.47 7.09
CA LEU A 98 9.55 4.07 6.78
C LEU A 98 8.24 3.92 6.00
N GLY A 99 7.20 4.69 6.35
CA GLY A 99 5.95 4.72 5.61
C GLY A 99 6.12 5.19 4.17
N ILE A 100 6.92 6.23 3.94
CA ILE A 100 7.24 6.75 2.60
C ILE A 100 8.02 5.70 1.78
N VAL A 101 9.01 5.06 2.37
CA VAL A 101 9.76 3.97 1.71
C VAL A 101 8.83 2.82 1.34
N ALA A 102 7.97 2.40 2.26
CA ALA A 102 6.98 1.35 1.99
C ALA A 102 6.01 1.75 0.85
N PHE A 103 5.59 3.01 0.79
CA PHE A 103 4.79 3.54 -0.31
C PHE A 103 5.51 3.44 -1.65
N TYR A 104 6.78 3.85 -1.72
CA TYR A 104 7.56 3.74 -2.97
C TYR A 104 7.77 2.29 -3.40
N LEU A 105 8.02 1.38 -2.46
CA LEU A 105 8.10 -0.06 -2.76
C LEU A 105 6.76 -0.60 -3.30
N LEU A 106 5.65 -0.23 -2.68
CA LEU A 106 4.31 -0.61 -3.12
C LEU A 106 4.04 -0.15 -4.57
N ILE A 107 4.35 1.12 -4.89
CA ILE A 107 4.21 1.67 -6.25
C ILE A 107 5.14 0.96 -7.24
N ALA A 108 6.39 0.70 -6.85
CA ALA A 108 7.36 0.02 -7.70
C ALA A 108 6.92 -1.41 -8.03
N VAL A 109 6.46 -2.17 -7.04
CA VAL A 109 5.95 -3.53 -7.23
C VAL A 109 4.68 -3.53 -8.07
N ARG A 110 3.73 -2.65 -7.77
CA ARG A 110 2.48 -2.56 -8.53
C ARG A 110 2.74 -2.14 -9.98
N GLY A 111 3.54 -1.10 -10.18
CA GLY A 111 3.89 -0.61 -11.51
C GLY A 111 4.65 -1.64 -12.34
N SER A 112 5.67 -2.29 -11.74
CA SER A 112 6.41 -3.35 -12.43
C SER A 112 5.54 -4.57 -12.78
N SER A 113 4.54 -4.88 -11.95
CA SER A 113 3.58 -5.96 -12.22
C SER A 113 2.65 -5.63 -13.40
N MET A 114 2.33 -4.36 -13.63
CA MET A 114 1.54 -3.94 -14.79
C MET A 114 2.32 -4.07 -16.11
N ILE A 115 3.65 -3.90 -16.07
CA ILE A 115 4.53 -3.96 -17.25
C ILE A 115 5.42 -5.21 -17.25
N MET A 116 5.07 -6.23 -16.44
CA MET A 116 5.91 -7.43 -16.23
C MET A 116 6.26 -8.18 -17.53
N HIS A 117 5.41 -8.09 -18.56
CA HIS A 117 5.66 -8.68 -19.87
C HIS A 117 6.81 -8.01 -20.64
N ARG A 118 7.19 -6.78 -20.26
CA ARG A 118 8.31 -6.01 -20.84
C ARG A 118 9.58 -6.09 -19.99
N LEU A 119 9.50 -6.64 -18.78
CA LEU A 119 10.63 -6.73 -17.86
C LEU A 119 11.27 -8.10 -17.84
N PRO A 120 12.60 -8.21 -17.64
CA PRO A 120 13.27 -9.49 -17.38
C PRO A 120 12.64 -10.15 -16.15
N ARG A 121 12.33 -11.45 -16.25
CA ARG A 121 11.65 -12.21 -15.17
C ARG A 121 12.44 -12.20 -13.86
N THR A 122 13.76 -12.20 -13.94
CA THR A 122 14.65 -12.15 -12.76
C THR A 122 14.54 -10.83 -12.02
N PHE A 123 14.50 -9.70 -12.73
CA PHE A 123 14.34 -8.37 -12.16
C PHE A 123 12.97 -8.22 -11.49
N TRP A 124 11.89 -8.60 -12.19
CA TRP A 124 10.54 -8.52 -11.65
C TRP A 124 10.37 -9.37 -10.38
N LYS A 125 10.89 -10.61 -10.39
CA LYS A 125 10.85 -11.50 -9.21
C LYS A 125 11.64 -10.90 -8.04
N GLY A 126 12.84 -10.38 -8.28
CA GLY A 126 13.65 -9.74 -7.24
C GLY A 126 12.92 -8.59 -6.55
N LEU A 127 12.35 -7.68 -7.33
CA LEU A 127 11.58 -6.56 -6.81
C LEU A 127 10.34 -7.02 -6.01
N HIS A 128 9.65 -8.05 -6.52
CA HIS A 128 8.43 -8.59 -5.90
C HIS A 128 8.70 -9.34 -4.59
N TYR A 129 9.89 -9.92 -4.40
CA TYR A 129 10.26 -10.62 -3.16
C TYR A 129 10.83 -9.70 -2.08
N VAL A 130 11.36 -8.52 -2.45
CA VAL A 130 11.95 -7.55 -1.51
C VAL A 130 10.89 -6.64 -0.88
N SER A 131 9.72 -6.53 -1.48
CA SER A 131 8.60 -5.74 -0.96
C SER A 131 7.75 -6.57 0.00
#